data_59dbaa8757e52b07681160b51cbbdba9
#
_entry.id   59dbaa8757e52b07681160b51cbbdba9
#
_cell.length_a   1.000
_cell.length_b   1.000
_cell.length_c   1.000
_cell.angle_alpha   90.00
_cell.angle_beta   90.00
_cell.angle_gamma   90.00
#
_symmetry.space_group_name_H-M   'P 1'
#
loop_
_entity.id
_entity.type
_entity.pdbx_description
1 polymer ?
#
loop_
_entity_poly.entity_id
_entity_poly.type
_entity_poly.pdbx_seq_one_letter_code
_entity_poly.pdbx_strand_id
1 'polypeptide(L)'
;MLLIVAGIVVLSYPTLAEEYQDYRQQKLVEEWQNSLQNISNGEEAAGSNPAPAIPSSTEDSETAIESADAATEKENGKKPAPDFGSYKNMEGILTIEKIGLMLPILHGASDNNMKTTVASIENTGRAGEVGNYAIAGHRNFTYGRNFNRLDEMAAGDKIEVDNGKSKFSYTVTEKLYVKPEEVWVLEGNGKDKEITLITCHPMHNPTHRLIIRGKMTK
;
A
#
# COMPACT_ATOMS: atom_id res chain seq x y z
N MET A 1 1.12 -29.22 -36.25
CA MET A 1 0.39 -28.01 -35.90
C MET A 1 0.14 -27.90 -34.40
N LEU A 2 -0.37 -28.93 -33.76
CA LEU A 2 -0.71 -28.90 -32.29
C LEU A 2 0.52 -28.61 -31.42
N LEU A 3 1.68 -29.14 -31.69
CA LEU A 3 2.93 -28.89 -30.94
C LEU A 3 3.44 -27.44 -31.06
N ILE A 4 3.21 -26.80 -32.20
CA ILE A 4 3.62 -25.39 -32.43
C ILE A 4 2.71 -24.49 -31.58
N VAL A 5 1.41 -24.74 -31.55
CA VAL A 5 0.47 -23.98 -30.73
C VAL A 5 0.79 -24.15 -29.24
N ALA A 6 1.06 -25.39 -28.80
CA ALA A 6 1.48 -25.65 -27.42
C ALA A 6 2.77 -24.91 -27.04
N GLY A 7 3.76 -24.87 -27.95
CA GLY A 7 5.00 -24.10 -27.74
C GLY A 7 4.76 -22.62 -27.61
N ILE A 8 3.90 -22.02 -28.43
CA ILE A 8 3.55 -20.60 -28.36
C ILE A 8 2.85 -20.29 -27.01
N VAL A 9 1.92 -21.13 -26.57
CA VAL A 9 1.22 -20.95 -25.29
C VAL A 9 2.19 -21.00 -24.12
N VAL A 10 3.14 -21.96 -24.12
CA VAL A 10 4.14 -22.08 -23.05
C VAL A 10 5.08 -20.87 -23.02
N LEU A 11 5.48 -20.36 -24.20
CA LEU A 11 6.34 -19.18 -24.30
C LEU A 11 5.62 -17.87 -23.92
N SER A 12 4.31 -17.78 -24.18
CA SER A 12 3.51 -16.60 -23.86
C SER A 12 3.01 -16.58 -22.42
N TYR A 13 2.96 -17.74 -21.75
CA TYR A 13 2.41 -17.86 -20.38
C TYR A 13 3.09 -16.95 -19.35
N PRO A 14 4.44 -16.85 -19.26
CA PRO A 14 5.07 -16.00 -18.27
C PRO A 14 4.73 -14.51 -18.47
N THR A 15 4.72 -14.03 -19.73
CA THR A 15 4.35 -12.64 -20.03
C THR A 15 2.91 -12.32 -19.69
N LEU A 16 1.97 -13.20 -20.01
CA LEU A 16 0.55 -13.04 -19.66
C LEU A 16 0.32 -13.08 -18.16
N ALA A 17 1.04 -13.95 -17.45
CA ALA A 17 0.95 -14.03 -15.99
C ALA A 17 1.48 -12.74 -15.32
N GLU A 18 2.56 -12.15 -15.87
CA GLU A 18 3.09 -10.88 -15.39
C GLU A 18 2.14 -9.72 -15.65
N GLU A 19 1.58 -9.58 -16.85
CA GLU A 19 0.59 -8.55 -17.17
C GLU A 19 -0.67 -8.65 -16.29
N TYR A 20 -1.13 -9.87 -16.00
CA TYR A 20 -2.25 -10.08 -15.10
C TYR A 20 -1.95 -9.61 -13.66
N GLN A 21 -0.75 -9.83 -13.18
CA GLN A 21 -0.34 -9.37 -11.85
C GLN A 21 -0.20 -7.84 -11.80
N ASP A 22 0.35 -7.21 -12.86
CA ASP A 22 0.41 -5.75 -12.96
C ASP A 22 -0.99 -5.13 -12.98
N TYR A 23 -1.92 -5.71 -13.74
CA TYR A 23 -3.30 -5.29 -13.74
C TYR A 23 -3.92 -5.35 -12.33
N ARG A 24 -3.66 -6.42 -11.59
CA ARG A 24 -4.15 -6.55 -10.19
C ARG A 24 -3.56 -5.51 -9.26
N GLN A 25 -2.28 -5.22 -9.37
CA GLN A 25 -1.62 -4.17 -8.57
C GLN A 25 -2.20 -2.79 -8.88
N GLN A 26 -2.30 -2.45 -10.15
CA GLN A 26 -2.88 -1.18 -10.59
C GLN A 26 -4.32 -1.03 -10.13
N LYS A 27 -5.11 -2.08 -10.25
CA LYS A 27 -6.49 -2.10 -9.77
C LYS A 27 -6.60 -1.85 -8.26
N LEU A 28 -5.74 -2.45 -7.45
CA LEU A 28 -5.70 -2.21 -6.00
C LEU A 28 -5.34 -0.76 -5.68
N VAL A 29 -4.37 -0.18 -6.38
CA VAL A 29 -3.98 1.23 -6.21
C VAL A 29 -5.10 2.16 -6.65
N GLU A 30 -5.74 1.88 -7.79
CA GLU A 30 -6.86 2.66 -8.31
C GLU A 30 -8.08 2.59 -7.39
N GLU A 31 -8.46 1.40 -6.93
CA GLU A 31 -9.56 1.22 -5.98
C GLU A 31 -9.29 1.97 -4.67
N TRP A 32 -8.03 1.93 -4.19
CA TRP A 32 -7.60 2.71 -3.03
C TRP A 32 -7.75 4.21 -3.26
N GLN A 33 -7.24 4.74 -4.36
CA GLN A 33 -7.34 6.16 -4.70
C GLN A 33 -8.79 6.60 -4.90
N ASN A 34 -9.60 5.77 -5.54
CA ASN A 34 -11.02 6.04 -5.74
C ASN A 34 -11.80 6.05 -4.43
N SER A 35 -11.47 5.14 -3.49
CA SER A 35 -12.09 5.15 -2.16
C SER A 35 -11.76 6.42 -1.39
N LEU A 36 -10.53 6.93 -1.52
CA LEU A 36 -10.13 8.22 -0.95
C LEU A 36 -10.90 9.38 -1.53
N GLN A 37 -11.15 9.38 -2.85
CA GLN A 37 -11.92 10.44 -3.53
C GLN A 37 -13.41 10.37 -3.17
N ASN A 38 -13.98 9.17 -3.08
CA ASN A 38 -15.39 8.99 -2.72
C ASN A 38 -15.68 9.44 -1.28
N ILE A 39 -14.74 9.24 -0.37
CA ILE A 39 -14.86 9.75 1.01
C ILE A 39 -14.78 11.28 1.02
N SER A 40 -13.93 11.89 0.20
CA SER A 40 -13.82 13.35 0.13
C SER A 40 -15.02 14.02 -0.55
N ASN A 41 -15.78 13.28 -1.39
CA ASN A 41 -16.99 13.76 -2.07
C ASN A 41 -18.29 13.34 -1.39
N GLY A 42 -18.23 12.50 -0.35
CA GLY A 42 -19.39 11.88 0.30
C GLY A 42 -19.91 12.58 1.57
N GLU A 43 -19.43 13.76 1.91
CA GLU A 43 -19.90 14.50 3.10
C GLU A 43 -21.29 15.14 2.94
N GLU A 44 -21.99 14.96 1.80
CA GLU A 44 -23.37 15.46 1.65
C GLU A 44 -24.48 14.39 1.78
N ALA A 45 -24.19 13.13 2.10
CA ALA A 45 -25.21 12.08 2.13
C ALA A 45 -25.01 11.02 3.23
N ALA A 46 -24.84 11.40 4.47
CA ALA A 46 -24.90 10.45 5.58
C ALA A 46 -25.64 10.99 6.79
N GLY A 47 -26.92 11.19 6.63
CA GLY A 47 -27.87 11.39 7.70
C GLY A 47 -29.14 10.60 7.43
N SER A 48 -29.11 9.27 7.58
CA SER A 48 -30.31 8.51 8.00
C SER A 48 -30.06 7.01 7.94
N ASN A 49 -29.80 6.45 9.09
CA ASN A 49 -29.99 5.03 9.35
C ASN A 49 -31.49 4.81 9.56
N PRO A 50 -32.17 3.90 8.87
CA PRO A 50 -33.57 3.56 9.20
C PRO A 50 -33.58 2.45 10.26
N ALA A 51 -33.94 2.78 11.49
CA ALA A 51 -34.51 1.83 12.43
C ALA A 51 -36.01 1.65 12.11
N PRO A 52 -36.61 0.48 12.39
CA PRO A 52 -37.92 0.11 11.87
C PRO A 52 -39.06 0.90 12.47
N ALA A 53 -39.98 1.30 11.58
CA ALA A 53 -41.18 2.08 11.84
C ALA A 53 -42.24 1.32 12.67
N ILE A 54 -42.90 2.04 13.55
CA ILE A 54 -44.30 1.83 13.96
C ILE A 54 -45.09 3.12 13.67
N PRO A 55 -46.29 3.06 13.09
CA PRO A 55 -46.97 4.21 12.50
C PRO A 55 -47.88 4.95 13.51
N SER A 56 -47.91 6.29 13.42
CA SER A 56 -49.12 7.06 13.78
C SER A 56 -49.07 8.48 13.23
N SER A 57 -49.91 8.70 12.29
CA SER A 57 -50.83 9.83 11.96
C SER A 57 -50.51 11.27 12.36
N THR A 58 -50.76 12.11 11.32
CA THR A 58 -51.47 13.41 11.20
C THR A 58 -50.64 14.70 11.33
N GLU A 59 -50.62 15.35 10.22
CA GLU A 59 -51.15 16.65 9.80
C GLU A 59 -50.34 17.94 10.03
N ASP A 60 -50.05 18.56 8.90
CA ASP A 60 -50.22 19.96 8.47
C ASP A 60 -49.18 21.08 8.79
N SER A 61 -48.89 21.70 7.67
CA SER A 61 -48.74 23.13 7.33
C SER A 61 -47.34 23.80 7.30
N GLU A 62 -46.93 24.04 6.09
CA GLU A 62 -46.59 25.35 5.41
C GLU A 62 -45.77 26.40 6.17
N THR A 63 -44.74 26.89 5.63
CA THR A 63 -44.39 28.04 4.81
C THR A 63 -42.97 28.54 5.07
N ALA A 64 -42.13 28.51 4.11
CA ALA A 64 -41.61 29.55 3.20
C ALA A 64 -40.65 30.63 3.73
N ILE A 65 -39.60 30.79 2.93
CA ILE A 65 -38.79 31.99 2.55
C ILE A 65 -37.78 32.51 3.63
N GLU A 66 -36.56 32.91 3.36
CA GLU A 66 -35.76 33.46 2.23
C GLU A 66 -34.36 33.87 2.77
N SER A 67 -33.38 33.60 1.95
CA SER A 67 -32.17 34.34 1.60
C SER A 67 -31.18 34.93 2.61
N ALA A 68 -29.98 34.69 2.21
CA ALA A 68 -28.83 35.57 1.99
C ALA A 68 -27.63 35.55 2.92
N ASP A 69 -26.55 35.09 2.35
CA ASP A 69 -25.29 35.77 2.05
C ASP A 69 -24.14 35.68 3.06
N ALA A 70 -23.07 35.11 2.47
CA ALA A 70 -21.66 35.37 2.60
C ALA A 70 -20.96 35.40 3.97
N ALA A 71 -20.05 34.43 4.15
CA ALA A 71 -18.64 34.78 4.34
C ALA A 71 -17.78 33.49 4.39
N THR A 72 -16.83 33.49 3.49
CA THR A 72 -15.75 32.51 3.31
C THR A 72 -14.83 32.46 4.53
N GLU A 73 -14.76 31.32 5.21
CA GLU A 73 -13.60 30.95 6.01
C GLU A 73 -13.07 29.60 5.53
N LYS A 74 -11.82 29.64 5.06
CA LYS A 74 -11.08 28.46 4.64
C LYS A 74 -10.73 27.65 5.89
N GLU A 75 -11.55 26.71 6.22
CA GLU A 75 -11.19 25.68 7.18
C GLU A 75 -10.38 24.56 6.51
N ASN A 76 -9.22 24.36 7.07
CA ASN A 76 -8.19 23.42 6.62
C ASN A 76 -8.73 21.98 6.75
N GLY A 77 -9.34 21.48 5.66
CA GLY A 77 -10.03 20.20 5.61
C GLY A 77 -9.07 19.03 5.88
N LYS A 78 -9.12 18.50 7.08
CA LYS A 78 -8.54 17.21 7.41
C LYS A 78 -9.26 16.14 6.58
N LYS A 79 -8.56 15.63 5.54
CA LYS A 79 -9.09 14.54 4.70
C LYS A 79 -9.58 13.40 5.59
N PRO A 80 -10.81 12.90 5.39
CA PRO A 80 -11.27 11.72 6.10
C PRO A 80 -10.34 10.53 5.84
N ALA A 81 -10.09 9.75 6.87
CA ALA A 81 -9.25 8.56 6.76
C ALA A 81 -9.93 7.53 5.85
N PRO A 82 -9.21 6.88 4.91
CA PRO A 82 -9.78 5.85 4.08
C PRO A 82 -10.32 4.69 4.94
N ASP A 83 -11.44 4.13 4.53
CA ASP A 83 -11.98 2.92 5.13
C ASP A 83 -11.20 1.70 4.63
N PHE A 84 -10.21 1.27 5.42
CA PHE A 84 -9.46 0.04 5.17
C PHE A 84 -10.30 -1.24 5.32
N GLY A 85 -11.51 -1.14 5.86
CA GLY A 85 -12.40 -2.29 6.07
C GLY A 85 -12.85 -2.96 4.79
N SER A 86 -12.90 -2.22 3.67
CA SER A 86 -13.24 -2.76 2.35
C SER A 86 -12.10 -3.55 1.71
N TYR A 87 -10.87 -3.33 2.12
CA TYR A 87 -9.68 -4.00 1.58
C TYR A 87 -9.15 -5.01 2.59
N LYS A 88 -9.74 -6.19 2.59
CA LYS A 88 -9.22 -7.31 3.39
C LYS A 88 -7.71 -7.45 3.14
N ASN A 89 -6.90 -7.29 4.20
CA ASN A 89 -5.44 -7.47 4.22
C ASN A 89 -4.59 -6.34 3.60
N MET A 90 -5.12 -5.21 3.16
CA MET A 90 -4.29 -4.08 2.73
C MET A 90 -3.92 -3.18 3.92
N GLU A 91 -2.61 -2.89 4.09
CA GLU A 91 -2.11 -2.05 5.18
C GLU A 91 -1.76 -0.63 4.72
N GLY A 92 -1.58 -0.43 3.42
CA GLY A 92 -1.22 0.87 2.87
C GLY A 92 -0.58 0.79 1.50
N ILE A 93 0.01 1.91 1.07
CA ILE A 93 0.77 2.04 -0.17
C ILE A 93 2.21 2.41 0.16
N LEU A 94 3.15 1.65 -0.39
CA LEU A 94 4.59 1.93 -0.39
C LEU A 94 4.93 2.75 -1.62
N THR A 95 5.58 3.91 -1.43
CA THR A 95 6.07 4.75 -2.52
C THR A 95 7.57 4.98 -2.37
N ILE A 96 8.32 4.80 -3.46
CA ILE A 96 9.74 5.11 -3.56
C ILE A 96 9.96 5.85 -4.88
N GLU A 97 9.95 7.18 -4.81
CA GLU A 97 10.02 8.04 -6.01
C GLU A 97 11.28 7.81 -6.85
N LYS A 98 12.44 7.64 -6.19
CA LYS A 98 13.73 7.42 -6.86
C LYS A 98 13.71 6.30 -7.89
N ILE A 99 12.96 5.23 -7.62
CA ILE A 99 12.87 4.08 -8.51
C ILE A 99 11.48 3.98 -9.19
N GLY A 100 10.65 5.03 -9.06
CA GLY A 100 9.31 5.06 -9.66
C GLY A 100 8.38 3.97 -9.16
N LEU A 101 8.52 3.57 -7.88
CA LEU A 101 7.77 2.47 -7.30
C LEU A 101 6.59 2.98 -6.50
N MET A 102 5.39 2.44 -6.78
CA MET A 102 4.18 2.62 -5.98
C MET A 102 3.45 1.28 -5.92
N LEU A 103 3.41 0.66 -4.74
CA LEU A 103 2.86 -0.69 -4.55
C LEU A 103 1.95 -0.76 -3.32
N PRO A 104 0.81 -1.47 -3.42
CA PRO A 104 0.02 -1.81 -2.25
C PRO A 104 0.81 -2.75 -1.33
N ILE A 105 0.68 -2.56 -0.01
CA ILE A 105 1.25 -3.43 1.01
C ILE A 105 0.13 -4.32 1.54
N LEU A 106 0.26 -5.63 1.42
CA LEU A 106 -0.67 -6.60 1.99
C LEU A 106 -0.13 -7.12 3.33
N HIS A 107 -1.04 -7.45 4.25
CA HIS A 107 -0.68 -8.05 5.53
C HIS A 107 -0.28 -9.52 5.36
N GLY A 108 0.87 -9.88 5.91
CA GLY A 108 1.41 -11.24 5.88
C GLY A 108 2.13 -11.59 4.57
N ALA A 109 3.39 -11.96 4.67
CA ALA A 109 4.26 -12.31 3.53
C ALA A 109 4.01 -13.75 3.04
N SER A 110 2.74 -14.10 2.77
CA SER A 110 2.35 -15.37 2.15
C SER A 110 2.70 -15.38 0.65
N ASP A 111 2.85 -16.58 0.08
CA ASP A 111 3.09 -16.75 -1.35
C ASP A 111 2.04 -16.05 -2.22
N ASN A 112 0.76 -16.09 -1.82
CA ASN A 112 -0.32 -15.46 -2.57
C ASN A 112 -0.20 -13.92 -2.57
N ASN A 113 0.10 -13.33 -1.40
CA ASN A 113 0.27 -11.89 -1.29
C ASN A 113 1.50 -11.43 -2.08
N MET A 114 2.63 -12.12 -1.92
CA MET A 114 3.88 -11.79 -2.60
C MET A 114 3.83 -12.01 -4.11
N LYS A 115 2.99 -12.92 -4.63
CA LYS A 115 2.71 -13.03 -6.08
C LYS A 115 1.97 -11.81 -6.61
N THR A 116 1.19 -11.15 -5.78
CA THR A 116 0.39 -9.99 -6.18
C THR A 116 1.20 -8.70 -6.09
N THR A 117 1.84 -8.45 -4.92
CA THR A 117 2.55 -7.21 -4.63
C THR A 117 3.59 -7.43 -3.54
N VAL A 118 3.87 -6.41 -2.71
CA VAL A 118 4.71 -6.52 -1.52
C VAL A 118 3.85 -6.79 -0.28
N ALA A 119 4.44 -7.39 0.74
CA ALA A 119 3.70 -7.75 1.93
C ALA A 119 4.50 -7.50 3.21
N SER A 120 3.82 -7.07 4.27
CA SER A 120 4.42 -6.95 5.60
C SER A 120 4.74 -8.34 6.16
N ILE A 121 5.82 -8.42 6.92
CA ILE A 121 6.19 -9.64 7.62
C ILE A 121 5.48 -9.67 8.97
N GLU A 122 4.79 -10.77 9.25
CA GLU A 122 4.09 -10.97 10.52
C GLU A 122 5.03 -10.86 11.72
N ASN A 123 4.49 -10.39 12.85
CA ASN A 123 5.23 -10.17 14.10
C ASN A 123 6.37 -9.13 14.01
N THR A 124 6.36 -8.28 12.97
CA THR A 124 7.19 -7.06 12.91
C THR A 124 6.37 -5.82 13.29
N GLY A 125 6.99 -4.65 13.30
CA GLY A 125 6.33 -3.38 13.62
C GLY A 125 5.27 -2.96 12.59
N ARG A 126 4.70 -1.78 12.80
CA ARG A 126 3.75 -1.15 11.88
C ARG A 126 4.26 0.21 11.41
N ALA A 127 3.75 0.68 10.29
CA ALA A 127 4.10 1.99 9.76
C ALA A 127 3.87 3.11 10.80
N GLY A 128 4.91 3.91 11.07
CA GLY A 128 4.85 5.04 11.98
C GLY A 128 4.89 4.72 13.48
N GLU A 129 5.01 3.45 13.85
CA GLU A 129 5.15 3.00 15.26
C GLU A 129 6.62 2.73 15.62
N VAL A 130 6.93 2.75 16.91
CA VAL A 130 8.26 2.33 17.41
C VAL A 130 8.43 0.83 17.14
N GLY A 131 9.55 0.47 16.54
CA GLY A 131 9.86 -0.88 16.09
C GLY A 131 10.30 -0.88 14.63
N ASN A 132 10.41 -2.07 14.03
CA ASN A 132 10.83 -2.24 12.64
C ASN A 132 9.68 -2.78 11.79
N TYR A 133 9.14 -1.97 10.89
CA TYR A 133 8.12 -2.38 9.91
C TYR A 133 8.81 -3.04 8.73
N ALA A 134 8.79 -4.37 8.68
CA ALA A 134 9.45 -5.15 7.65
C ALA A 134 8.49 -5.52 6.51
N ILE A 135 8.91 -5.23 5.27
CA ILE A 135 8.14 -5.48 4.04
C ILE A 135 8.98 -6.33 3.10
N ALA A 136 8.44 -7.48 2.70
CA ALA A 136 9.05 -8.38 1.73
C ALA A 136 8.41 -8.22 0.35
N GLY A 137 9.21 -8.40 -0.69
CA GLY A 137 8.76 -8.43 -2.08
C GLY A 137 9.70 -9.22 -2.97
N HIS A 138 9.15 -9.81 -4.03
CA HIS A 138 9.97 -10.50 -5.02
C HIS A 138 10.91 -9.53 -5.74
N ARG A 139 12.14 -9.96 -6.01
CA ARG A 139 13.00 -9.30 -6.97
C ARG A 139 12.66 -9.80 -8.37
N ASN A 140 11.67 -9.12 -8.99
CA ASN A 140 11.18 -9.51 -10.31
C ASN A 140 12.25 -9.33 -11.38
N PHE A 141 12.18 -10.13 -12.47
CA PHE A 141 13.07 -9.99 -13.64
C PHE A 141 12.66 -8.82 -14.53
N THR A 142 11.38 -8.45 -14.54
CA THR A 142 10.87 -7.33 -15.31
C THR A 142 11.29 -6.01 -14.66
N TYR A 143 11.91 -5.14 -15.45
CA TYR A 143 12.41 -3.85 -15.00
C TYR A 143 11.27 -2.98 -14.41
N GLY A 144 11.53 -2.41 -13.24
CA GLY A 144 10.58 -1.54 -12.53
C GLY A 144 9.47 -2.26 -11.79
N ARG A 145 9.41 -3.60 -11.84
CA ARG A 145 8.37 -4.39 -11.20
C ARG A 145 8.76 -4.85 -9.81
N ASN A 146 7.85 -4.77 -8.85
CA ASN A 146 8.07 -5.10 -7.44
C ASN A 146 9.42 -4.50 -6.94
N PHE A 147 10.27 -5.29 -6.29
CA PHE A 147 11.58 -4.84 -5.80
C PHE A 147 12.74 -5.09 -6.79
N ASN A 148 12.45 -5.11 -8.11
CA ASN A 148 13.47 -5.27 -9.16
C ASN A 148 14.63 -4.28 -9.00
N ARG A 149 14.32 -3.01 -8.77
CA ARG A 149 15.25 -1.88 -8.71
C ARG A 149 15.66 -1.47 -7.29
N LEU A 150 15.35 -2.30 -6.27
CA LEU A 150 15.64 -1.94 -4.88
C LEU A 150 17.14 -1.77 -4.60
N ASP A 151 18.01 -2.38 -5.40
CA ASP A 151 19.46 -2.22 -5.30
C ASP A 151 19.99 -0.82 -5.72
N GLU A 152 19.16 -0.01 -6.37
CA GLU A 152 19.51 1.39 -6.69
C GLU A 152 19.38 2.31 -5.46
N MET A 153 18.75 1.84 -4.38
CA MET A 153 18.60 2.60 -3.15
C MET A 153 19.94 2.80 -2.42
N ALA A 154 20.10 3.97 -1.83
CA ALA A 154 21.28 4.36 -1.06
C ALA A 154 20.87 5.13 0.21
N ALA A 155 21.79 5.25 1.17
CA ALA A 155 21.58 6.07 2.34
C ALA A 155 21.20 7.52 1.97
N GLY A 156 20.20 8.06 2.63
CA GLY A 156 19.60 9.37 2.36
C GLY A 156 18.37 9.36 1.45
N ASP A 157 18.10 8.29 0.71
CA ASP A 157 16.89 8.15 -0.11
C ASP A 157 15.64 8.07 0.76
N LYS A 158 14.49 8.40 0.16
CA LYS A 158 13.20 8.42 0.85
C LYS A 158 12.37 7.19 0.51
N ILE A 159 11.68 6.70 1.53
CA ILE A 159 10.66 5.67 1.46
C ILE A 159 9.42 6.24 2.13
N GLU A 160 8.28 6.20 1.45
CA GLU A 160 7.01 6.67 2.00
C GLU A 160 6.03 5.52 2.14
N VAL A 161 5.28 5.52 3.23
CA VAL A 161 4.16 4.61 3.47
C VAL A 161 2.92 5.43 3.80
N ASP A 162 1.88 5.29 2.99
CA ASP A 162 0.57 5.87 3.26
C ASP A 162 -0.37 4.76 3.75
N ASN A 163 -0.76 4.80 5.02
CA ASN A 163 -1.70 3.84 5.60
C ASN A 163 -3.16 4.31 5.51
N GLY A 164 -3.43 5.35 4.71
CA GLY A 164 -4.73 5.96 4.50
C GLY A 164 -5.20 6.91 5.58
N LYS A 165 -4.57 6.87 6.76
CA LYS A 165 -4.81 7.82 7.86
C LYS A 165 -3.68 8.84 7.95
N SER A 166 -2.47 8.40 7.64
CA SER A 166 -1.25 9.18 7.78
C SER A 166 -0.20 8.72 6.78
N LYS A 167 0.63 9.66 6.35
CA LYS A 167 1.82 9.38 5.55
C LYS A 167 3.05 9.39 6.44
N PHE A 168 3.86 8.37 6.31
CA PHE A 168 5.10 8.19 7.06
C PHE A 168 6.28 8.23 6.09
N SER A 169 7.22 9.12 6.34
CA SER A 169 8.44 9.23 5.53
C SER A 169 9.64 8.71 6.31
N TYR A 170 10.34 7.77 5.71
CA TYR A 170 11.56 7.18 6.25
C TYR A 170 12.74 7.59 5.38
N THR A 171 13.88 7.83 6.00
CA THR A 171 15.15 8.03 5.31
C THR A 171 15.98 6.77 5.39
N VAL A 172 16.44 6.28 4.25
CA VAL A 172 17.33 5.10 4.18
C VAL A 172 18.61 5.40 4.97
N THR A 173 18.94 4.50 5.87
CA THR A 173 20.15 4.57 6.69
C THR A 173 21.24 3.62 6.21
N GLU A 174 20.85 2.43 5.72
CA GLU A 174 21.81 1.42 5.30
C GLU A 174 21.23 0.47 4.23
N LYS A 175 22.14 -0.11 3.45
CA LYS A 175 21.88 -1.18 2.50
C LYS A 175 22.81 -2.35 2.80
N LEU A 176 22.24 -3.54 2.97
CA LEU A 176 22.96 -4.74 3.37
C LEU A 176 22.66 -5.91 2.45
N TYR A 177 23.58 -6.85 2.40
CA TYR A 177 23.40 -8.16 1.78
C TYR A 177 23.66 -9.21 2.84
N VAL A 178 22.62 -9.94 3.23
CA VAL A 178 22.66 -10.92 4.30
C VAL A 178 22.25 -12.29 3.79
N LYS A 179 22.61 -13.34 4.50
CA LYS A 179 22.13 -14.68 4.19
C LYS A 179 20.66 -14.84 4.57
N PRO A 180 19.90 -15.76 3.93
CA PRO A 180 18.48 -15.94 4.21
C PRO A 180 18.14 -16.27 5.67
N GLU A 181 19.04 -16.90 6.39
CA GLU A 181 18.93 -17.29 7.80
C GLU A 181 19.22 -16.14 8.79
N GLU A 182 19.69 -15.00 8.32
CA GLU A 182 20.03 -13.83 9.15
C GLU A 182 18.78 -13.00 9.44
N VAL A 183 17.94 -13.48 10.36
CA VAL A 183 16.63 -12.88 10.70
C VAL A 183 16.73 -11.65 11.62
N TRP A 184 17.89 -11.35 12.18
CA TRP A 184 18.10 -10.16 13.02
C TRP A 184 17.76 -8.86 12.31
N VAL A 185 17.77 -8.83 10.98
CA VAL A 185 17.37 -7.68 10.16
C VAL A 185 15.89 -7.29 10.35
N LEU A 186 15.07 -8.20 10.88
CA LEU A 186 13.67 -7.97 11.20
C LEU A 186 13.46 -7.29 12.55
N GLU A 187 14.46 -7.32 13.41
CA GLU A 187 14.39 -6.79 14.76
C GLU A 187 14.52 -5.26 14.73
N GLY A 188 13.68 -4.58 15.51
CA GLY A 188 13.80 -3.15 15.79
C GLY A 188 14.68 -2.89 17.00
N ASN A 189 15.20 -1.68 17.12
CA ASN A 189 16.04 -1.29 18.27
C ASN A 189 15.23 -0.86 19.51
N GLY A 190 13.90 -0.95 19.46
CA GLY A 190 13.00 -0.62 20.56
C GLY A 190 12.86 0.88 20.87
N LYS A 191 13.43 1.76 20.07
CA LYS A 191 13.44 3.22 20.28
C LYS A 191 12.97 3.99 19.05
N ASP A 192 13.46 3.60 17.89
CA ASP A 192 13.21 4.29 16.63
C ASP A 192 12.00 3.69 15.91
N LYS A 193 11.43 4.47 15.02
CA LYS A 193 10.42 4.03 14.04
C LYS A 193 11.17 3.65 12.77
N GLU A 194 11.34 2.34 12.57
CA GLU A 194 12.19 1.80 11.50
C GLU A 194 11.35 1.13 10.42
N ILE A 195 11.89 1.07 9.22
CA ILE A 195 11.37 0.30 8.09
C ILE A 195 12.49 -0.56 7.52
N THR A 196 12.15 -1.78 7.09
CA THR A 196 13.08 -2.69 6.41
C THR A 196 12.41 -3.26 5.17
N LEU A 197 12.99 -3.01 4.00
CA LEU A 197 12.56 -3.61 2.73
C LEU A 197 13.48 -4.77 2.39
N ILE A 198 12.89 -5.91 1.98
CA ILE A 198 13.59 -7.18 1.81
C ILE A 198 13.28 -7.80 0.47
N THR A 199 14.31 -8.16 -0.28
CA THR A 199 14.16 -8.92 -1.52
C THR A 199 15.31 -9.90 -1.73
N CYS A 200 15.20 -10.76 -2.74
CA CYS A 200 16.24 -11.73 -3.10
C CYS A 200 17.45 -11.07 -3.77
N HIS A 201 18.66 -11.62 -3.55
CA HIS A 201 19.89 -11.21 -4.23
C HIS A 201 20.88 -12.40 -4.40
N PRO A 202 21.60 -12.51 -5.54
CA PRO A 202 21.37 -11.75 -6.78
C PRO A 202 20.02 -12.07 -7.41
N MET A 203 19.66 -11.36 -8.49
CA MET A 203 18.38 -11.56 -9.18
C MET A 203 18.26 -12.98 -9.76
N HIS A 204 19.34 -13.51 -10.30
CA HIS A 204 19.44 -14.89 -10.78
C HIS A 204 20.11 -15.77 -9.71
N ASN A 205 19.53 -16.93 -9.43
CA ASN A 205 20.02 -17.89 -8.42
C ASN A 205 20.33 -17.23 -7.07
N PRO A 206 19.31 -16.69 -6.38
CA PRO A 206 19.49 -15.88 -5.18
C PRO A 206 20.09 -16.70 -4.04
N THR A 207 21.19 -16.21 -3.49
CA THR A 207 21.92 -16.79 -2.35
C THR A 207 21.83 -15.93 -1.10
N HIS A 208 21.41 -14.67 -1.25
CA HIS A 208 21.33 -13.67 -0.20
C HIS A 208 19.98 -12.95 -0.24
N ARG A 209 19.78 -12.08 0.73
CA ARG A 209 18.74 -11.06 0.74
C ARG A 209 19.37 -9.68 0.64
N LEU A 210 18.82 -8.84 -0.22
CA LEU A 210 19.07 -7.40 -0.23
C LEU A 210 18.13 -6.75 0.78
N ILE A 211 18.70 -5.99 1.68
CA ILE A 211 18.04 -5.30 2.77
C ILE A 211 18.24 -3.80 2.61
N ILE A 212 17.17 -3.04 2.63
CA ILE A 212 17.19 -1.57 2.73
C ILE A 212 16.54 -1.21 4.06
N ARG A 213 17.31 -0.63 4.97
CA ARG A 213 16.81 -0.13 6.26
C ARG A 213 16.67 1.38 6.23
N GLY A 214 15.62 1.87 6.84
CA GLY A 214 15.38 3.30 6.99
C GLY A 214 14.80 3.62 8.36
N LYS A 215 14.92 4.89 8.73
CA LYS A 215 14.36 5.44 9.96
C LYS A 215 13.48 6.63 9.64
N MET A 216 12.39 6.75 10.39
CA MET A 216 11.54 7.92 10.30
C MET A 216 12.30 9.14 10.82
N THR A 217 12.41 10.15 9.99
CA THR A 217 12.93 11.47 10.39
C THR A 217 11.83 12.23 11.13
N LYS A 218 12.21 12.86 12.24
CA LYS A 218 11.34 13.75 13.02
C LYS A 218 10.82 14.90 12.19
#